data_f92634e7b81e6031de41745b38eead39
#
_entry.id   f92634e7b81e6031de41745b38eead39
#
_cell.length_a   1.000
_cell.length_b   1.000
_cell.length_c   1.000
_cell.angle_alpha   90.00
_cell.angle_beta   90.00
_cell.angle_gamma   90.00
#
_symmetry.space_group_name_H-M   'P 1'
#
loop_
_entity.id
_entity.type
_entity.pdbx_description
1 polymer ?
#
loop_
_entity_poly.entity_id
_entity_poly.type
_entity_poly.pdbx_seq_one_letter_code
_entity_poly.pdbx_strand_id
1 'polypeptide(L)'
;MDGTFCSSQRGVMSGGERLFLCKDPAVWRGVYDQYWAVVEAKAAGKQKSSGKLLELEKWYQMQLPAEILARTERSLTQPELVKLMEWKLTRGKFRPRLKQLVGSNSEEVVLQCTKKAFCLLPDVQSAIAELSTLKGLGPATASAVLAAGAPGEVAFMADEVVESIAELRPVRYTAKHFSLFLEKIQHKTHQLNEDADSSF
;
A
#
# COMPACT_ATOMS: atom_id res chain seq x y z
N MET A 1 -33.35 32.02 -29.70
CA MET A 1 -31.93 31.73 -30.06
C MET A 1 -31.17 31.70 -28.75
N ASP A 2 -31.21 30.59 -28.07
CA ASP A 2 -30.52 30.45 -26.78
C ASP A 2 -29.46 29.36 -26.91
N GLY A 3 -28.23 29.86 -27.08
CA GLY A 3 -27.04 28.99 -27.11
C GLY A 3 -26.67 28.57 -25.69
N THR A 4 -27.07 27.40 -25.28
CA THR A 4 -26.64 26.77 -24.02
C THR A 4 -25.17 26.43 -24.10
N PHE A 5 -24.34 27.27 -23.49
CA PHE A 5 -22.89 27.05 -23.35
C PHE A 5 -22.68 25.96 -22.31
N CYS A 6 -22.51 24.72 -22.79
CA CYS A 6 -22.12 23.58 -21.96
C CYS A 6 -20.66 23.77 -21.56
N SER A 7 -20.44 24.42 -20.42
CA SER A 7 -19.13 24.56 -19.79
C SER A 7 -18.68 23.20 -19.25
N SER A 8 -17.97 22.44 -20.09
CA SER A 8 -17.25 21.23 -19.69
C SER A 8 -16.14 21.62 -18.71
N GLN A 9 -16.39 21.50 -17.42
CA GLN A 9 -15.36 21.54 -16.40
C GLN A 9 -14.45 20.30 -16.59
N ARG A 10 -13.45 20.40 -17.45
CA ARG A 10 -12.30 19.50 -17.44
C ARG A 10 -11.50 19.79 -16.18
N GLY A 11 -11.78 19.04 -15.09
CA GLY A 11 -11.00 19.09 -13.87
C GLY A 11 -9.52 18.89 -14.19
N VAL A 12 -8.66 19.73 -13.58
CA VAL A 12 -7.20 19.59 -13.73
C VAL A 12 -6.78 18.26 -13.11
N MET A 13 -6.23 17.35 -13.93
CA MET A 13 -5.74 16.03 -13.47
C MET A 13 -4.61 16.22 -12.48
N SER A 14 -4.64 15.46 -11.38
CA SER A 14 -3.56 15.44 -10.40
C SER A 14 -2.26 14.84 -10.98
N GLY A 15 -1.12 15.14 -10.34
CA GLY A 15 0.15 14.55 -10.74
C GLY A 15 0.15 13.02 -10.68
N GLY A 16 -0.47 12.45 -9.64
CA GLY A 16 -0.63 11.00 -9.48
C GLY A 16 -1.49 10.38 -10.59
N GLU A 17 -2.58 11.04 -10.97
CA GLU A 17 -3.45 10.58 -12.05
C GLU A 17 -2.72 10.59 -13.41
N ARG A 18 -1.96 11.65 -13.70
CA ARG A 18 -1.13 11.70 -14.89
C ARG A 18 -0.07 10.60 -14.92
N LEU A 19 0.58 10.32 -13.78
CA LEU A 19 1.54 9.23 -13.68
C LEU A 19 0.86 7.88 -13.91
N PHE A 20 -0.29 7.62 -13.28
CA PHE A 20 -0.98 6.34 -13.46
C PHE A 20 -1.39 6.08 -14.91
N LEU A 21 -1.74 7.11 -15.66
CA LEU A 21 -2.06 7.01 -17.09
C LEU A 21 -0.81 6.89 -17.99
N CYS A 22 0.37 7.29 -17.51
CA CYS A 22 1.61 7.19 -18.25
C CYS A 22 1.98 5.73 -18.49
N LYS A 23 2.39 5.41 -19.75
CA LYS A 23 2.80 4.06 -20.17
C LYS A 23 4.31 3.92 -20.26
N ASP A 24 5.04 5.01 -20.19
CA ASP A 24 6.52 5.03 -20.32
C ASP A 24 7.20 4.53 -19.04
N PRO A 25 7.89 3.36 -19.07
CA PRO A 25 8.60 2.83 -17.91
C PRO A 25 9.70 3.75 -17.38
N ALA A 26 10.34 4.54 -18.25
CA ALA A 26 11.42 5.46 -17.85
C ALA A 26 10.88 6.59 -16.96
N VAL A 27 9.68 7.10 -17.26
CA VAL A 27 8.99 8.10 -16.43
C VAL A 27 8.68 7.51 -15.04
N TRP A 28 8.17 6.28 -14.98
CA TRP A 28 7.89 5.60 -13.72
C TRP A 28 9.17 5.37 -12.90
N ARG A 29 10.25 4.95 -13.53
CA ARG A 29 11.56 4.79 -12.87
C ARG A 29 12.06 6.12 -12.32
N GLY A 30 12.01 7.19 -13.09
CA GLY A 30 12.43 8.52 -12.63
C GLY A 30 11.63 9.05 -11.42
N VAL A 31 10.33 8.71 -11.33
CA VAL A 31 9.52 9.02 -10.15
C VAL A 31 9.88 8.11 -8.96
N TYR A 32 10.11 6.82 -9.22
CA TYR A 32 10.53 5.87 -8.17
C TYR A 32 11.87 6.27 -7.55
N ASP A 33 12.84 6.72 -8.34
CA ASP A 33 14.16 7.14 -7.87
C ASP A 33 14.07 8.35 -6.92
N GLN A 34 13.00 9.15 -7.00
CA GLN A 34 12.73 10.27 -6.11
C GLN A 34 12.03 9.87 -4.79
N TYR A 35 11.72 8.58 -4.59
CA TYR A 35 10.92 8.12 -3.46
C TYR A 35 11.44 8.61 -2.10
N TRP A 36 12.74 8.42 -1.85
CA TRP A 36 13.34 8.80 -0.56
C TRP A 36 13.35 10.31 -0.35
N ALA A 37 13.60 11.10 -1.39
CA ALA A 37 13.53 12.56 -1.31
C ALA A 37 12.12 13.04 -0.93
N VAL A 38 11.08 12.38 -1.45
CA VAL A 38 9.67 12.67 -1.10
C VAL A 38 9.38 12.27 0.36
N VAL A 39 9.90 11.13 0.83
CA VAL A 39 9.74 10.71 2.23
C VAL A 39 10.43 11.69 3.17
N GLU A 40 11.63 12.15 2.86
CA GLU A 40 12.39 13.14 3.63
C GLU A 40 11.63 14.49 3.68
N ALA A 41 11.13 14.98 2.56
CA ALA A 41 10.33 16.20 2.50
C ALA A 41 9.04 16.09 3.34
N LYS A 42 8.36 14.93 3.27
CA LYS A 42 7.17 14.64 4.10
C LYS A 42 7.52 14.58 5.60
N ALA A 43 8.67 14.01 5.93
CA ALA A 43 9.16 13.95 7.30
C ALA A 43 9.51 15.34 7.84
N ALA A 44 10.20 16.17 7.08
CA ALA A 44 10.54 17.54 7.46
C ALA A 44 9.31 18.40 7.80
N GLY A 45 8.20 18.21 7.08
CA GLY A 45 6.91 18.84 7.38
C GLY A 45 6.25 18.40 8.71
N LYS A 46 6.74 17.32 9.33
CA LYS A 46 6.22 16.76 10.60
C LYS A 46 7.16 17.04 11.78
N GLN A 47 7.39 18.31 12.13
CA GLN A 47 8.38 18.82 13.09
C GLN A 47 8.66 17.92 14.34
N LYS A 48 7.63 17.32 14.96
CA LYS A 48 7.78 16.49 16.18
C LYS A 48 8.01 14.98 15.92
N SER A 49 7.87 14.51 14.68
CA SER A 49 7.96 13.07 14.35
C SER A 49 8.77 12.78 13.07
N SER A 50 9.58 13.72 12.63
CA SER A 50 10.34 13.60 11.37
C SER A 50 11.29 12.39 11.38
N GLY A 51 12.11 12.23 12.39
CA GLY A 51 13.04 11.09 12.52
C GLY A 51 12.31 9.75 12.61
N LYS A 52 11.18 9.72 13.30
CA LYS A 52 10.36 8.51 13.45
C LYS A 52 9.75 8.03 12.14
N LEU A 53 9.29 8.95 11.27
CA LEU A 53 8.75 8.56 9.94
C LEU A 53 9.85 7.91 9.10
N LEU A 54 11.04 8.50 9.05
CA LEU A 54 12.16 7.96 8.28
C LEU A 54 12.62 6.58 8.79
N GLU A 55 12.71 6.42 10.13
CA GLU A 55 13.05 5.14 10.74
C GLU A 55 12.04 4.05 10.39
N LEU A 56 10.73 4.33 10.56
CA LEU A 56 9.67 3.39 10.27
C LEU A 56 9.58 3.06 8.78
N GLU A 57 9.82 4.04 7.90
CA GLU A 57 9.83 3.81 6.46
C GLU A 57 10.99 2.90 6.03
N LYS A 58 12.22 3.15 6.53
CA LYS A 58 13.36 2.26 6.29
C LYS A 58 13.11 0.85 6.80
N TRP A 59 12.53 0.72 7.99
CA TRP A 59 12.18 -0.57 8.55
C TRP A 59 11.16 -1.31 7.66
N TYR A 60 10.08 -0.65 7.25
CA TYR A 60 9.04 -1.28 6.45
C TYR A 60 9.53 -1.67 5.05
N GLN A 61 10.34 -0.82 4.40
CA GLN A 61 10.78 -1.05 3.03
C GLN A 61 11.97 -2.02 2.93
N MET A 62 12.81 -2.11 3.95
CA MET A 62 14.08 -2.84 3.86
C MET A 62 14.20 -3.96 4.90
N GLN A 63 13.90 -3.70 6.18
CA GLN A 63 14.15 -4.65 7.25
C GLN A 63 13.04 -5.69 7.36
N LEU A 64 11.78 -5.26 7.45
CA LEU A 64 10.64 -6.16 7.59
C LEU A 64 10.55 -7.19 6.47
N PRO A 65 10.69 -6.86 5.17
CA PRO A 65 10.71 -7.85 4.10
C PRO A 65 11.82 -8.89 4.26
N ALA A 66 13.03 -8.45 4.62
CA ALA A 66 14.16 -9.35 4.85
C ALA A 66 13.91 -10.29 6.05
N GLU A 67 13.35 -9.76 7.14
CA GLU A 67 12.98 -10.56 8.33
C GLU A 67 11.91 -11.61 8.00
N ILE A 68 10.87 -11.24 7.23
CA ILE A 68 9.81 -12.18 6.81
C ILE A 68 10.39 -13.28 5.92
N LEU A 69 11.24 -12.93 4.95
CA LEU A 69 11.83 -13.88 4.00
C LEU A 69 12.86 -14.81 4.63
N ALA A 70 13.53 -14.37 5.70
CA ALA A 70 14.50 -15.20 6.43
C ALA A 70 13.84 -16.30 7.28
N ARG A 71 12.55 -16.25 7.51
CA ARG A 71 11.81 -17.27 8.27
C ARG A 71 11.52 -18.49 7.40
N THR A 72 11.54 -19.68 8.01
CA THR A 72 11.15 -20.93 7.35
C THR A 72 9.73 -20.87 6.81
N GLU A 73 8.83 -20.21 7.54
CA GLU A 73 7.47 -19.90 7.12
C GLU A 73 7.24 -18.39 7.26
N ARG A 74 6.86 -17.75 6.15
CA ARG A 74 6.55 -16.31 6.16
C ARG A 74 5.51 -16.00 7.22
N SER A 75 5.80 -15.05 8.08
CA SER A 75 4.91 -14.65 9.18
C SER A 75 5.35 -13.33 9.77
N LEU A 76 4.48 -12.71 10.58
CA LEU A 76 4.82 -11.59 11.43
C LEU A 76 4.68 -11.97 12.90
N THR A 77 5.54 -11.41 13.74
CA THR A 77 5.35 -11.37 15.18
C THR A 77 4.36 -10.26 15.56
N GLN A 78 3.80 -10.36 16.76
CA GLN A 78 2.91 -9.31 17.27
C GLN A 78 3.58 -7.93 17.38
N PRO A 79 4.84 -7.79 17.86
CA PRO A 79 5.56 -6.51 17.86
C PRO A 79 5.75 -5.93 16.44
N GLU A 80 6.04 -6.75 15.45
CA GLU A 80 6.17 -6.31 14.05
C GLU A 80 4.84 -5.80 13.51
N LEU A 81 3.74 -6.49 13.80
CA LEU A 81 2.41 -6.06 13.38
C LEU A 81 2.02 -4.71 14.02
N VAL A 82 2.35 -4.51 15.28
CA VAL A 82 2.15 -3.22 15.99
C VAL A 82 3.02 -2.13 15.37
N LYS A 83 4.29 -2.44 15.05
CA LYS A 83 5.21 -1.50 14.40
C LYS A 83 4.76 -1.16 12.98
N LEU A 84 4.22 -2.12 12.22
CA LEU A 84 3.62 -1.88 10.91
C LEU A 84 2.40 -0.94 11.01
N MET A 85 1.53 -1.15 11.99
CA MET A 85 0.43 -0.23 12.24
C MET A 85 0.93 1.17 12.60
N GLU A 86 1.96 1.28 13.40
CA GLU A 86 2.59 2.57 13.75
C GLU A 86 3.15 3.27 12.51
N TRP A 87 3.88 2.54 11.65
CA TRP A 87 4.35 3.04 10.36
C TRP A 87 3.19 3.60 9.53
N LYS A 88 2.15 2.80 9.34
CA LYS A 88 0.98 3.18 8.54
C LYS A 88 0.29 4.44 9.06
N LEU A 89 0.13 4.57 10.39
CA LEU A 89 -0.50 5.73 11.02
C LEU A 89 0.41 6.97 11.01
N THR A 90 1.73 6.79 11.10
CA THR A 90 2.70 7.88 11.02
C THR A 90 2.80 8.42 9.59
N ARG A 91 2.75 7.55 8.59
CA ARG A 91 2.76 7.90 7.18
C ARG A 91 1.46 8.59 6.73
N GLY A 92 0.32 8.01 7.09
CA GLY A 92 -1.02 8.40 6.61
C GLY A 92 -1.87 9.15 7.63
N LYS A 93 -3.15 8.76 7.70
CA LYS A 93 -4.14 9.37 8.62
C LYS A 93 -3.97 8.81 10.03
N PHE A 94 -3.86 9.69 11.01
CA PHE A 94 -3.73 9.32 12.40
C PHE A 94 -5.03 8.74 12.97
N ARG A 95 -4.99 7.48 13.45
CA ARG A 95 -6.11 6.77 14.06
C ARG A 95 -5.63 5.99 15.30
N PRO A 96 -5.46 6.63 16.46
CA PRO A 96 -4.74 6.07 17.62
C PRO A 96 -5.36 4.77 18.15
N ARG A 97 -6.68 4.61 18.09
CA ARG A 97 -7.38 3.39 18.53
C ARG A 97 -6.96 2.14 17.78
N LEU A 98 -6.53 2.25 16.51
CA LEU A 98 -6.12 1.10 15.71
C LEU A 98 -4.84 0.45 16.27
N LYS A 99 -3.88 1.24 16.76
CA LYS A 99 -2.67 0.69 17.38
C LYS A 99 -2.99 -0.13 18.63
N GLN A 100 -3.93 0.34 19.47
CA GLN A 100 -4.37 -0.40 20.67
C GLN A 100 -5.09 -1.70 20.29
N LEU A 101 -5.98 -1.67 19.29
CA LEU A 101 -6.69 -2.85 18.80
C LEU A 101 -5.71 -3.90 18.26
N VAL A 102 -4.77 -3.50 17.43
CA VAL A 102 -3.74 -4.42 16.91
C VAL A 102 -2.91 -5.01 18.03
N GLY A 103 -2.48 -4.20 19.00
CA GLY A 103 -1.71 -4.65 20.15
C GLY A 103 -2.48 -5.59 21.10
N SER A 104 -3.82 -5.66 21.00
CA SER A 104 -4.63 -6.58 21.80
C SER A 104 -4.76 -7.99 21.23
N ASN A 105 -4.20 -8.27 20.04
CA ASN A 105 -4.08 -9.62 19.54
C ASN A 105 -2.92 -10.33 20.25
N SER A 106 -3.09 -11.61 20.61
CA SER A 106 -1.97 -12.37 21.18
C SER A 106 -0.91 -12.69 20.13
N GLU A 107 0.31 -12.92 20.58
CA GLU A 107 1.44 -13.29 19.72
C GLU A 107 1.12 -14.54 18.88
N GLU A 108 0.59 -15.57 19.52
CA GLU A 108 0.23 -16.83 18.85
C GLU A 108 -0.82 -16.62 17.75
N VAL A 109 -1.86 -15.85 18.02
CA VAL A 109 -2.92 -15.55 17.04
C VAL A 109 -2.35 -14.76 15.84
N VAL A 110 -1.49 -13.79 16.09
CA VAL A 110 -0.83 -13.04 15.01
C VAL A 110 0.05 -13.95 14.18
N LEU A 111 0.88 -14.78 14.82
CA LEU A 111 1.79 -15.69 14.14
C LEU A 111 1.01 -16.67 13.26
N GLN A 112 0.00 -17.35 13.78
CA GLN A 112 -0.78 -18.35 13.05
C GLN A 112 -1.58 -17.71 11.90
N CYS A 113 -2.24 -16.58 12.16
CA CYS A 113 -3.02 -15.86 11.14
C CYS A 113 -2.12 -15.37 9.98
N THR A 114 -0.95 -14.78 10.28
CA THR A 114 -0.06 -14.29 9.23
C THR A 114 0.58 -15.43 8.45
N LYS A 115 1.00 -16.53 9.09
CA LYS A 115 1.46 -17.74 8.39
C LYS A 115 0.41 -18.25 7.42
N LYS A 116 -0.81 -18.44 7.91
CA LYS A 116 -1.93 -18.93 7.09
C LYS A 116 -2.21 -17.99 5.92
N ALA A 117 -2.20 -16.68 6.14
CA ALA A 117 -2.42 -15.70 5.08
C ALA A 117 -1.35 -15.78 3.98
N PHE A 118 -0.07 -15.92 4.33
CA PHE A 118 0.99 -16.10 3.34
C PHE A 118 0.90 -17.44 2.61
N CYS A 119 0.44 -18.50 3.27
CA CYS A 119 0.22 -19.80 2.63
C CYS A 119 -0.96 -19.81 1.64
N LEU A 120 -1.92 -18.89 1.80
CA LEU A 120 -3.07 -18.74 0.89
C LEU A 120 -2.69 -18.10 -0.46
N LEU A 121 -1.53 -17.44 -0.55
CA LEU A 121 -1.08 -16.87 -1.82
C LEU A 121 -0.87 -17.99 -2.87
N PRO A 122 -1.22 -17.78 -4.12
CA PRO A 122 -1.61 -16.51 -4.76
C PRO A 122 -3.09 -16.10 -4.60
N ASP A 123 -3.93 -16.80 -3.81
CA ASP A 123 -5.30 -16.36 -3.51
C ASP A 123 -5.29 -15.17 -2.55
N VAL A 124 -5.06 -13.98 -3.14
CA VAL A 124 -4.94 -12.73 -2.37
C VAL A 124 -6.23 -12.38 -1.63
N GLN A 125 -7.40 -12.75 -2.18
CA GLN A 125 -8.69 -12.45 -1.54
C GLN A 125 -8.85 -13.22 -0.23
N SER A 126 -8.55 -14.51 -0.25
CA SER A 126 -8.56 -15.35 0.96
C SER A 126 -7.49 -14.91 1.96
N ALA A 127 -6.29 -14.50 1.50
CA ALA A 127 -5.24 -13.98 2.37
C ALA A 127 -5.65 -12.67 3.08
N ILE A 128 -6.30 -11.74 2.37
CA ILE A 128 -6.85 -10.49 2.94
C ILE A 128 -7.97 -10.80 3.94
N ALA A 129 -8.86 -11.73 3.63
CA ALA A 129 -9.93 -12.14 4.52
C ALA A 129 -9.39 -12.74 5.82
N GLU A 130 -8.40 -13.62 5.73
CA GLU A 130 -7.73 -14.21 6.89
C GLU A 130 -7.12 -13.13 7.79
N LEU A 131 -6.30 -12.23 7.25
CA LEU A 131 -5.69 -11.15 8.03
C LEU A 131 -6.72 -10.19 8.63
N SER A 132 -7.85 -10.00 7.97
CA SER A 132 -8.93 -9.13 8.45
C SER A 132 -9.69 -9.69 9.66
N THR A 133 -9.41 -10.94 10.07
CA THR A 133 -9.89 -11.53 11.33
C THR A 133 -9.18 -10.94 12.55
N LEU A 134 -7.95 -10.43 12.38
CA LEU A 134 -7.21 -9.78 13.46
C LEU A 134 -7.85 -8.45 13.85
N LYS A 135 -7.92 -8.18 15.15
CA LYS A 135 -8.46 -6.94 15.68
C LYS A 135 -7.69 -5.73 15.15
N GLY A 136 -8.40 -4.76 14.59
CA GLY A 136 -7.81 -3.54 14.07
C GLY A 136 -7.24 -3.64 12.64
N LEU A 137 -7.28 -4.81 11.99
CA LEU A 137 -6.90 -4.99 10.61
C LEU A 137 -8.14 -4.97 9.68
N GLY A 138 -8.08 -4.13 8.68
CA GLY A 138 -8.97 -4.17 7.53
C GLY A 138 -8.14 -4.36 6.25
N PRO A 139 -8.78 -4.44 5.06
CA PRO A 139 -8.11 -4.77 3.81
C PRO A 139 -6.87 -3.93 3.49
N ALA A 140 -6.91 -2.62 3.77
CA ALA A 140 -5.75 -1.74 3.53
C ALA A 140 -4.55 -2.03 4.47
N THR A 141 -4.78 -2.51 5.70
CA THR A 141 -3.66 -2.91 6.57
C THR A 141 -3.21 -4.32 6.24
N ALA A 142 -4.14 -5.23 5.93
CA ALA A 142 -3.84 -6.56 5.45
C ALA A 142 -2.97 -6.53 4.17
N SER A 143 -3.28 -5.64 3.23
CA SER A 143 -2.46 -5.47 2.02
C SER A 143 -1.04 -4.98 2.34
N ALA A 144 -0.86 -4.14 3.37
CA ALA A 144 0.48 -3.72 3.80
C ALA A 144 1.29 -4.88 4.41
N VAL A 145 0.64 -5.81 5.12
CA VAL A 145 1.29 -7.03 5.63
C VAL A 145 1.75 -7.91 4.48
N LEU A 146 0.87 -8.21 3.53
CA LEU A 146 1.17 -9.08 2.39
C LEU A 146 2.21 -8.45 1.45
N ALA A 147 2.11 -7.14 1.18
CA ALA A 147 3.07 -6.44 0.32
C ALA A 147 4.51 -6.46 0.88
N ALA A 148 4.67 -6.49 2.20
CA ALA A 148 6.00 -6.62 2.81
C ALA A 148 6.65 -8.01 2.57
N GLY A 149 5.86 -9.09 2.55
CA GLY A 149 6.38 -10.45 2.38
C GLY A 149 6.19 -11.05 0.99
N ALA A 150 5.37 -10.42 0.13
CA ALA A 150 5.07 -10.90 -1.22
C ALA A 150 4.82 -9.70 -2.19
N PRO A 151 5.82 -8.81 -2.37
CA PRO A 151 5.65 -7.58 -3.16
C PRO A 151 5.37 -7.83 -4.64
N GLY A 152 5.73 -9.00 -5.18
CA GLY A 152 5.42 -9.40 -6.55
C GLY A 152 3.95 -9.80 -6.77
N GLU A 153 3.23 -10.10 -5.70
CA GLU A 153 1.85 -10.59 -5.76
C GLU A 153 0.83 -9.57 -5.25
N VAL A 154 1.21 -8.77 -4.26
CA VAL A 154 0.29 -7.87 -3.55
C VAL A 154 0.84 -6.46 -3.47
N ALA A 155 0.02 -5.49 -3.87
CA ALA A 155 0.32 -4.08 -3.71
C ALA A 155 -0.30 -3.53 -2.43
N PHE A 156 0.45 -2.66 -1.72
CA PHE A 156 -0.08 -1.93 -0.57
C PHE A 156 -1.15 -0.91 -1.02
N MET A 157 -2.36 -1.04 -0.50
CA MET A 157 -3.47 -0.12 -0.74
C MET A 157 -3.26 1.19 0.05
N ALA A 158 -2.40 2.06 -0.47
CA ALA A 158 -2.20 3.41 0.05
C ALA A 158 -3.26 4.36 -0.50
N ASP A 159 -3.76 5.28 0.33
CA ASP A 159 -4.79 6.26 -0.09
C ASP A 159 -4.32 7.04 -1.33
N GLU A 160 -3.07 7.47 -1.36
CA GLU A 160 -2.48 8.25 -2.44
C GLU A 160 -2.47 7.48 -3.78
N VAL A 161 -2.25 6.17 -3.74
CA VAL A 161 -2.26 5.32 -4.93
C VAL A 161 -3.70 5.12 -5.42
N VAL A 162 -4.63 4.82 -4.52
CA VAL A 162 -6.06 4.69 -4.87
C VAL A 162 -6.60 5.99 -5.47
N GLU A 163 -6.25 7.13 -4.88
CA GLU A 163 -6.65 8.46 -5.38
C GLU A 163 -6.05 8.81 -6.74
N SER A 164 -4.94 8.17 -7.14
CA SER A 164 -4.36 8.33 -8.48
C SER A 164 -5.14 7.60 -9.58
N ILE A 165 -6.04 6.71 -9.20
CA ILE A 165 -6.89 5.92 -10.11
C ILE A 165 -8.31 6.50 -10.08
N ALA A 166 -8.68 7.25 -11.11
CA ALA A 166 -9.92 8.03 -11.15
C ALA A 166 -11.18 7.18 -10.85
N GLU A 167 -11.23 5.96 -11.39
CA GLU A 167 -12.37 5.04 -11.25
C GLU A 167 -12.53 4.49 -9.82
N LEU A 168 -11.51 4.60 -8.98
CA LEU A 168 -11.52 4.10 -7.60
C LEU A 168 -11.87 5.17 -6.56
N ARG A 169 -12.19 6.38 -6.97
CA ARG A 169 -12.58 7.45 -6.06
C ARG A 169 -14.07 7.39 -5.72
N PRO A 170 -14.46 7.67 -4.47
CA PRO A 170 -13.62 7.90 -3.30
C PRO A 170 -13.03 6.61 -2.71
N VAL A 171 -11.93 6.72 -1.95
CA VAL A 171 -11.28 5.58 -1.28
C VAL A 171 -12.25 4.88 -0.33
N ARG A 172 -12.40 3.55 -0.49
CA ARG A 172 -13.23 2.70 0.37
C ARG A 172 -12.40 1.53 0.89
N TYR A 173 -12.39 1.31 2.18
CA TYR A 173 -11.58 0.26 2.85
C TYR A 173 -12.33 -1.08 2.92
N THR A 174 -12.87 -1.55 1.80
CA THR A 174 -13.59 -2.83 1.68
C THR A 174 -12.79 -3.84 0.86
N ALA A 175 -13.03 -5.14 1.07
CA ALA A 175 -12.39 -6.21 0.29
C ALA A 175 -12.68 -6.05 -1.22
N LYS A 176 -13.93 -5.74 -1.59
CA LYS A 176 -14.29 -5.49 -2.99
C LYS A 176 -13.50 -4.33 -3.61
N HIS A 177 -13.32 -3.24 -2.88
CA HIS A 177 -12.56 -2.09 -3.37
C HIS A 177 -11.07 -2.41 -3.50
N PHE A 178 -10.54 -3.20 -2.56
CA PHE A 178 -9.17 -3.71 -2.64
C PHE A 178 -8.98 -4.61 -3.88
N SER A 179 -9.94 -5.50 -4.20
CA SER A 179 -9.87 -6.35 -5.40
C SER A 179 -9.74 -5.52 -6.68
N LEU A 180 -10.60 -4.50 -6.83
CA LEU A 180 -10.55 -3.59 -7.98
C LEU A 180 -9.22 -2.82 -8.04
N PHE A 181 -8.72 -2.39 -6.88
CA PHE A 181 -7.42 -1.72 -6.79
C PHE A 181 -6.29 -2.64 -7.25
N LEU A 182 -6.23 -3.87 -6.73
CA LEU A 182 -5.18 -4.83 -7.08
C LEU A 182 -5.19 -5.17 -8.56
N GLU A 183 -6.37 -5.40 -9.15
CA GLU A 183 -6.54 -5.64 -10.59
C GLU A 183 -5.95 -4.49 -11.43
N LYS A 184 -6.26 -3.23 -11.07
CA LYS A 184 -5.73 -2.06 -11.76
C LYS A 184 -4.20 -1.95 -11.65
N ILE A 185 -3.63 -2.24 -10.47
CA ILE A 185 -2.18 -2.22 -10.27
C ILE A 185 -1.51 -3.34 -11.07
N GLN A 186 -2.02 -4.57 -11.00
CA GLN A 186 -1.48 -5.71 -11.75
C GLN A 186 -1.51 -5.45 -13.26
N HIS A 187 -2.61 -4.93 -13.78
CA HIS A 187 -2.71 -4.55 -15.18
C HIS A 187 -1.67 -3.48 -15.57
N LYS A 188 -1.50 -2.44 -14.74
CA LYS A 188 -0.50 -1.40 -14.97
C LYS A 188 0.93 -1.95 -14.94
N THR A 189 1.24 -2.83 -13.99
CA THR A 189 2.56 -3.46 -13.86
C THR A 189 2.87 -4.31 -15.10
N HIS A 190 1.90 -5.11 -15.56
CA HIS A 190 2.07 -5.92 -16.78
C HIS A 190 2.35 -5.03 -18.01
N GLN A 191 1.54 -3.98 -18.20
CA GLN A 191 1.74 -3.03 -19.29
C GLN A 191 3.14 -2.40 -19.28
N LEU A 192 3.62 -1.95 -18.11
CA LEU A 192 4.94 -1.33 -18.00
C LEU A 192 6.08 -2.31 -18.26
N ASN A 193 5.92 -3.60 -17.89
CA ASN A 193 6.93 -4.63 -18.16
C ASN A 193 6.99 -4.99 -19.65
N GLU A 194 5.86 -5.12 -20.33
CA GLU A 194 5.81 -5.37 -21.78
C GLU A 194 6.45 -4.23 -22.57
N ASP A 195 6.15 -2.98 -22.21
CA ASP A 195 6.73 -1.80 -22.85
C ASP A 195 8.24 -1.69 -22.58
N ALA A 196 8.73 -2.14 -21.40
CA ALA A 196 10.16 -2.19 -21.10
C ALA A 196 10.90 -3.23 -21.93
N ASP A 197 10.35 -4.45 -22.08
CA ASP A 197 10.94 -5.54 -22.87
C ASP A 197 10.95 -5.23 -24.37
N SER A 198 9.99 -4.44 -24.85
CA SER A 198 9.89 -4.02 -26.25
C SER A 198 10.87 -2.91 -26.64
N SER A 199 11.59 -2.34 -25.66
CA SER A 199 12.51 -1.22 -25.86
C SER A 199 13.98 -1.67 -26.01
N PHE A 200 14.23 -2.98 -26.09
CA PHE A 200 15.51 -3.64 -26.36
C PHE A 200 15.41 -4.46 -27.65
#